data_35fc0f17d3682c76f2764db86ed9dfca
#
_entry.id   35fc0f17d3682c76f2764db86ed9dfca
#
_cell.length_a   1.000
_cell.length_b   1.000
_cell.length_c   1.000
_cell.angle_alpha   90.00
_cell.angle_beta   90.00
_cell.angle_gamma   90.00
#
_symmetry.space_group_name_H-M   'P 1'
#
loop_
_entity.id
_entity.type
_entity.pdbx_description
1 polymer ?
#
loop_
_entity_poly.entity_id
_entity_poly.type
_entity_poly.pdbx_seq_one_letter_code
_entity_poly.pdbx_strand_id
1 'polypeptide(L)'
;MNEALHLKLKHQLQQNGAVTPAAWLAIETCMQTKQVKYHDGFLYQAKGIAYVADGLLKEYNSQYRDRPAIVNFFNTNQFLFMDERPAQQFFRACVPTLIYYWNWEALQQLWLQFPELIRIYRNLNVQYINQCQLRPFLLEEKSTEVKIQRFYAEYKANVPLLPKKDIANYLAINYNYFVRNYQKFL
;
A
#
# COMPACT_ATOMS: atom_id res chain seq x y z
N MET A 1 2.55 20.61 10.21
CA MET A 1 2.81 19.68 9.07
C MET A 1 4.16 19.03 9.32
N ASN A 2 4.33 17.73 9.13
CA ASN A 2 5.59 17.04 9.48
C ASN A 2 6.58 17.17 8.30
N GLU A 3 7.47 18.15 8.35
CA GLU A 3 8.45 18.46 7.31
C GLU A 3 9.32 17.26 6.92
N ALA A 4 9.69 16.43 7.88
CA ALA A 4 10.47 15.22 7.63
C ALA A 4 9.75 14.20 6.72
N LEU A 5 8.42 14.07 6.84
CA LEU A 5 7.63 13.19 5.98
C LEU A 5 7.48 13.74 4.57
N HIS A 6 7.38 15.06 4.42
CA HIS A 6 7.38 15.72 3.10
C HIS A 6 8.71 15.54 2.37
N LEU A 7 9.83 15.67 3.10
CA LEU A 7 11.15 15.41 2.52
C LEU A 7 11.31 13.94 2.06
N LYS A 8 10.80 12.99 2.83
CA LYS A 8 10.79 11.58 2.42
C LYS A 8 9.97 11.35 1.14
N LEU A 9 8.76 11.91 1.07
CA LEU A 9 7.93 11.87 -0.13
C LEU A 9 8.66 12.47 -1.34
N LYS A 10 9.22 13.67 -1.19
CA LYS A 10 9.99 14.34 -2.26
C LYS A 10 11.13 13.46 -2.75
N HIS A 11 11.89 12.88 -1.83
CA HIS A 11 12.99 11.97 -2.17
C HIS A 11 12.49 10.74 -2.93
N GLN A 12 11.39 10.12 -2.51
CA GLN A 12 10.76 8.99 -3.20
C GLN A 12 10.34 9.36 -4.64
N LEU A 13 9.77 10.53 -4.85
CA LEU A 13 9.42 11.00 -6.19
C LEU A 13 10.68 11.23 -7.04
N GLN A 14 11.72 11.84 -6.47
CA GLN A 14 13.00 12.11 -7.16
C GLN A 14 13.74 10.84 -7.56
N GLN A 15 13.62 9.75 -6.82
CA GLN A 15 14.15 8.43 -7.21
C GLN A 15 13.48 7.88 -8.48
N ASN A 16 12.27 8.35 -8.79
CA ASN A 16 11.49 7.90 -9.94
C ASN A 16 11.55 8.84 -11.15
N GLY A 17 12.14 10.03 -10.99
CA GLY A 17 12.31 11.01 -12.05
C GLY A 17 12.63 12.40 -11.53
N ALA A 18 12.86 13.33 -12.45
CA ALA A 18 13.14 14.71 -12.09
C ALA A 18 11.90 15.40 -11.49
N VAL A 19 12.07 16.06 -10.35
CA VAL A 19 11.05 16.90 -9.72
C VAL A 19 11.63 18.29 -9.54
N THR A 20 11.19 19.23 -10.36
CA THR A 20 11.62 20.63 -10.26
C THR A 20 11.04 21.28 -8.98
N PRO A 21 11.64 22.37 -8.46
CA PRO A 21 11.08 23.08 -7.33
C PRO A 21 9.61 23.54 -7.55
N ALA A 22 9.29 23.99 -8.77
CA ALA A 22 7.94 24.41 -9.14
C ALA A 22 6.95 23.23 -9.16
N ALA A 23 7.36 22.07 -9.75
CA ALA A 23 6.56 20.85 -9.72
C ALA A 23 6.33 20.35 -8.30
N TRP A 24 7.35 20.41 -7.44
CA TRP A 24 7.20 20.03 -6.03
C TRP A 24 6.18 20.90 -5.30
N LEU A 25 6.27 22.23 -5.45
CA LEU A 25 5.31 23.15 -4.85
C LEU A 25 3.87 22.89 -5.31
N ALA A 26 3.68 22.60 -6.60
CA ALA A 26 2.37 22.24 -7.14
C ALA A 26 1.85 20.92 -6.55
N ILE A 27 2.71 19.89 -6.42
CA ILE A 27 2.38 18.61 -5.80
C ILE A 27 1.91 18.82 -4.35
N GLU A 28 2.64 19.63 -3.57
CA GLU A 28 2.27 19.94 -2.17
C GLU A 28 0.96 20.73 -2.08
N THR A 29 0.72 21.65 -3.02
CA THR A 29 -0.47 22.51 -3.02
C THR A 29 -1.76 21.72 -3.22
N CYS A 30 -1.75 20.70 -4.10
CA CYS A 30 -2.93 19.86 -4.35
C CYS A 30 -2.96 18.58 -3.53
N MET A 31 -1.96 18.36 -2.67
CA MET A 31 -1.91 17.21 -1.77
C MET A 31 -2.97 17.31 -0.69
N GLN A 32 -3.75 16.24 -0.54
CA GLN A 32 -4.68 16.08 0.56
C GLN A 32 -4.10 15.14 1.61
N THR A 33 -4.48 15.34 2.88
CA THR A 33 -3.96 14.58 4.01
C THR A 33 -5.10 13.91 4.75
N LYS A 34 -4.93 12.63 5.09
CA LYS A 34 -5.88 11.89 5.93
C LYS A 34 -5.17 11.07 6.99
N GLN A 35 -5.63 11.22 8.23
CA GLN A 35 -5.22 10.35 9.32
C GLN A 35 -6.29 9.26 9.52
N VAL A 36 -5.87 8.00 9.49
CA VAL A 36 -6.73 6.83 9.65
C VAL A 36 -6.37 6.15 10.96
N LYS A 37 -7.35 5.99 11.85
CA LYS A 37 -7.14 5.30 13.13
C LYS A 37 -7.02 3.79 12.91
N TYR A 38 -6.47 3.11 13.91
CA TYR A 38 -6.41 1.64 13.94
C TYR A 38 -7.80 1.03 13.65
N HIS A 39 -7.85 0.08 12.74
CA HIS A 39 -9.03 -0.59 12.21
C HIS A 39 -10.01 0.26 11.39
N ASP A 40 -9.85 1.57 11.33
CA ASP A 40 -10.69 2.40 10.47
C ASP A 40 -10.41 2.12 8.99
N GLY A 41 -11.45 2.30 8.17
CA GLY A 41 -11.34 2.20 6.73
C GLY A 41 -10.76 3.46 6.10
N PHE A 42 -9.90 3.27 5.12
CA PHE A 42 -9.57 4.31 4.16
C PHE A 42 -10.45 4.09 2.92
N LEU A 43 -11.63 4.74 2.93
CA LEU A 43 -12.52 4.76 1.80
C LEU A 43 -12.11 5.89 0.88
N TYR A 44 -11.79 5.55 -0.34
CA TYR A 44 -11.53 6.50 -1.39
C TYR A 44 -12.57 6.30 -2.50
N GLN A 45 -13.27 7.38 -2.85
CA GLN A 45 -14.41 7.31 -3.76
C GLN A 45 -14.05 7.62 -5.23
N ALA A 46 -12.80 7.99 -5.51
CA ALA A 46 -12.40 8.43 -6.84
C ALA A 46 -11.04 7.85 -7.26
N LYS A 47 -10.77 7.86 -8.55
CA LYS A 47 -9.43 7.54 -9.09
C LYS A 47 -8.37 8.47 -8.50
N GLY A 48 -7.16 7.94 -8.30
CA GLY A 48 -6.05 8.73 -7.81
C GLY A 48 -4.86 7.92 -7.37
N ILE A 49 -3.94 8.57 -6.71
CA ILE A 49 -2.77 7.96 -6.07
C ILE A 49 -2.73 8.36 -4.61
N ALA A 50 -2.35 7.45 -3.75
CA ALA A 50 -2.06 7.75 -2.36
C ALA A 50 -0.67 7.25 -1.97
N TYR A 51 -0.11 7.85 -0.93
CA TYR A 51 1.19 7.55 -0.35
C TYR A 51 1.04 7.35 1.15
N VAL A 52 1.50 6.23 1.65
CA VAL A 52 1.54 5.97 3.09
C VAL A 52 2.74 6.72 3.67
N ALA A 53 2.47 7.90 4.23
CA ALA A 53 3.51 8.75 4.81
C ALA A 53 4.06 8.17 6.11
N ASP A 54 3.18 7.55 6.91
CA ASP A 54 3.53 6.82 8.12
C ASP A 54 2.46 5.78 8.44
N GLY A 55 2.86 4.60 8.92
CA GLY A 55 1.94 3.54 9.33
C GLY A 55 1.89 2.33 8.39
N LEU A 56 0.76 1.62 8.41
CA LEU A 56 0.56 0.37 7.70
C LEU A 56 -0.91 0.19 7.34
N LEU A 57 -1.19 0.01 6.05
CA LEU A 57 -2.51 -0.34 5.53
C LEU A 57 -2.56 -1.79 5.08
N LYS A 58 -3.72 -2.40 5.16
CA LYS A 58 -4.06 -3.66 4.50
C LYS A 58 -5.22 -3.46 3.54
N GLU A 59 -5.13 -4.12 2.40
CA GLU A 59 -6.16 -4.13 1.37
C GLU A 59 -6.96 -5.42 1.45
N TYR A 60 -8.28 -5.29 1.42
CA TYR A 60 -9.21 -6.40 1.36
C TYR A 60 -9.88 -6.52 -0.01
N ASN A 61 -10.13 -7.76 -0.41
CA ASN A 61 -11.00 -8.10 -1.53
C ASN A 61 -12.02 -9.15 -1.08
N SER A 62 -13.31 -8.85 -1.25
CA SER A 62 -14.43 -9.77 -0.97
C SER A 62 -15.11 -10.27 -2.25
N GLN A 63 -14.61 -9.92 -3.44
CA GLN A 63 -15.20 -10.36 -4.69
C GLN A 63 -15.17 -11.90 -4.79
N TYR A 64 -16.33 -12.50 -5.08
CA TYR A 64 -16.53 -13.95 -5.17
C TYR A 64 -16.18 -14.73 -3.89
N ARG A 65 -16.28 -14.09 -2.69
CA ARG A 65 -15.93 -14.72 -1.41
C ARG A 65 -16.91 -14.33 -0.31
N ASP A 66 -17.25 -15.28 0.54
CA ASP A 66 -18.08 -15.04 1.74
C ASP A 66 -17.33 -14.22 2.80
N ARG A 67 -16.00 -14.33 2.81
CA ARG A 67 -15.16 -13.59 3.76
C ARG A 67 -14.08 -12.82 2.99
N PRO A 68 -13.85 -11.54 3.33
CA PRO A 68 -12.81 -10.76 2.70
C PRO A 68 -11.42 -11.40 2.87
N ALA A 69 -10.66 -11.46 1.77
CA ALA A 69 -9.26 -11.84 1.81
C ALA A 69 -8.40 -10.58 1.84
N ILE A 70 -7.36 -10.59 2.67
CA ILE A 70 -6.30 -9.58 2.58
C ILE A 70 -5.47 -9.90 1.34
N VAL A 71 -5.36 -8.92 0.45
CA VAL A 71 -4.68 -9.09 -0.84
C VAL A 71 -3.36 -8.33 -0.91
N ASN A 72 -3.18 -7.31 -0.06
CA ASN A 72 -1.94 -6.55 0.01
C ASN A 72 -1.74 -5.88 1.37
N PHE A 73 -0.50 -5.51 1.66
CA PHE A 73 -0.11 -4.61 2.76
C PHE A 73 0.71 -3.47 2.18
N PHE A 74 0.45 -2.24 2.63
CA PHE A 74 1.16 -1.04 2.21
C PHE A 74 1.84 -0.41 3.40
N ASN A 75 3.15 -0.34 3.34
CA ASN A 75 4.02 0.18 4.38
C ASN A 75 4.28 1.68 4.21
N THR A 76 4.83 2.28 5.24
CA THR A 76 5.43 3.62 5.14
C THR A 76 6.33 3.72 3.91
N ASN A 77 6.23 4.83 3.19
CA ASN A 77 6.92 5.16 1.94
C ASN A 77 6.44 4.37 0.70
N GLN A 78 5.31 3.69 0.75
CA GLN A 78 4.74 3.02 -0.42
C GLN A 78 3.58 3.80 -1.01
N PHE A 79 3.47 3.71 -2.34
CA PHE A 79 2.36 4.25 -3.11
C PHE A 79 1.32 3.17 -3.37
N LEU A 80 0.06 3.59 -3.36
CA LEU A 80 -1.06 2.77 -3.80
C LEU A 80 -1.86 3.54 -4.86
N PHE A 81 -2.35 2.80 -5.85
CA PHE A 81 -3.12 3.35 -6.95
C PHE A 81 -4.59 3.02 -6.72
N MET A 82 -5.42 4.03 -6.83
CA MET A 82 -6.85 3.92 -6.59
C MET A 82 -7.55 4.08 -7.94
N ASP A 83 -7.90 2.95 -8.53
CA ASP A 83 -8.76 2.92 -9.71
C ASP A 83 -10.24 2.90 -9.29
N GLU A 84 -11.16 2.93 -10.27
CA GLU A 84 -12.57 2.64 -10.03
C GLU A 84 -12.71 1.19 -9.54
N ARG A 85 -12.57 1.03 -8.23
CA ARG A 85 -12.61 -0.30 -7.62
C ARG A 85 -14.05 -0.72 -7.35
N PRO A 86 -14.35 -2.00 -7.54
CA PRO A 86 -15.63 -2.53 -7.09
C PRO A 86 -15.78 -2.32 -5.58
N ALA A 87 -17.00 -2.12 -5.11
CA ALA A 87 -17.32 -1.93 -3.68
C ALA A 87 -16.74 -3.02 -2.74
N GLN A 88 -16.30 -4.14 -3.32
CA GLN A 88 -15.70 -5.27 -2.63
C GLN A 88 -14.21 -5.08 -2.29
N GLN A 89 -13.55 -4.00 -2.76
CA GLN A 89 -12.17 -3.68 -2.40
C GLN A 89 -12.13 -2.49 -1.46
N PHE A 90 -11.44 -2.64 -0.31
CA PHE A 90 -11.31 -1.58 0.67
C PHE A 90 -10.02 -1.71 1.48
N PHE A 91 -9.57 -0.57 2.04
CA PHE A 91 -8.38 -0.51 2.87
C PHE A 91 -8.76 -0.36 4.34
N ARG A 92 -7.94 -0.94 5.23
CA ARG A 92 -8.01 -0.69 6.68
C ARG A 92 -6.62 -0.47 7.25
N ALA A 93 -6.53 0.41 8.24
CA ALA A 93 -5.29 0.66 8.95
C ALA A 93 -4.98 -0.49 9.93
N CYS A 94 -3.74 -1.00 9.86
CA CYS A 94 -3.20 -1.97 10.83
C CYS A 94 -2.65 -1.29 12.08
N VAL A 95 -2.24 -0.03 11.97
CA VAL A 95 -1.80 0.91 13.02
C VAL A 95 -2.33 2.29 12.66
N PRO A 96 -2.30 3.29 13.55
CA PRO A 96 -2.60 4.67 13.15
C PRO A 96 -1.74 5.06 11.95
N THR A 97 -2.37 5.50 10.87
CA THR A 97 -1.71 5.67 9.57
C THR A 97 -1.99 7.05 9.00
N LEU A 98 -0.93 7.72 8.56
CA LEU A 98 -1.01 9.00 7.85
C LEU A 98 -0.87 8.77 6.35
N ILE A 99 -1.81 9.33 5.59
CA ILE A 99 -1.88 9.15 4.13
C ILE A 99 -1.89 10.52 3.48
N TYR A 100 -1.03 10.69 2.45
CA TYR A 100 -1.10 11.78 1.48
C TYR A 100 -1.73 11.24 0.20
N TYR A 101 -2.65 12.02 -0.42
CA TYR A 101 -3.31 11.53 -1.63
C TYR A 101 -3.67 12.67 -2.59
N TRP A 102 -3.76 12.30 -3.86
CA TRP A 102 -4.14 13.17 -4.98
C TRP A 102 -5.27 12.49 -5.75
N ASN A 103 -6.37 13.21 -5.96
CA ASN A 103 -7.45 12.74 -6.80
C ASN A 103 -7.06 12.84 -8.30
N TRP A 104 -7.87 12.26 -9.14
CA TRP A 104 -7.59 12.20 -10.58
C TRP A 104 -7.49 13.58 -11.21
N GLU A 105 -8.37 14.50 -10.83
CA GLU A 105 -8.40 15.87 -11.35
C GLU A 105 -7.10 16.62 -11.02
N ALA A 106 -6.63 16.51 -9.79
CA ALA A 106 -5.36 17.08 -9.37
C ALA A 106 -4.18 16.49 -10.14
N LEU A 107 -4.18 15.17 -10.37
CA LEU A 107 -3.13 14.49 -11.16
C LEU A 107 -3.14 14.98 -12.62
N GLN A 108 -4.30 15.10 -13.25
CA GLN A 108 -4.41 15.60 -14.62
C GLN A 108 -3.88 17.03 -14.74
N GLN A 109 -4.22 17.92 -13.81
CA GLN A 109 -3.69 19.28 -13.79
C GLN A 109 -2.18 19.34 -13.62
N LEU A 110 -1.63 18.50 -12.69
CA LEU A 110 -0.19 18.37 -12.50
C LEU A 110 0.51 17.91 -13.79
N TRP A 111 -0.05 16.95 -14.52
CA TRP A 111 0.55 16.45 -15.76
C TRP A 111 0.48 17.44 -16.92
N LEU A 112 -0.56 18.28 -16.96
CA LEU A 112 -0.67 19.37 -17.96
C LEU A 112 0.39 20.44 -17.72
N GLN A 113 0.68 20.77 -16.46
CA GLN A 113 1.67 21.78 -16.11
C GLN A 113 3.12 21.23 -16.10
N PHE A 114 3.30 19.98 -15.71
CA PHE A 114 4.58 19.32 -15.53
C PHE A 114 4.57 17.92 -16.17
N PRO A 115 4.71 17.84 -17.52
CA PRO A 115 4.63 16.55 -18.23
C PRO A 115 5.63 15.50 -17.77
N GLU A 116 6.77 15.92 -17.22
CA GLU A 116 7.78 15.01 -16.65
C GLU A 116 7.25 14.15 -15.50
N LEU A 117 6.22 14.59 -14.79
CA LEU A 117 5.58 13.83 -13.71
C LEU A 117 4.86 12.57 -14.22
N ILE A 118 4.49 12.51 -15.51
CA ILE A 118 3.90 11.31 -16.12
C ILE A 118 4.88 10.13 -16.03
N ARG A 119 6.18 10.39 -16.23
CA ARG A 119 7.21 9.34 -16.09
C ARG A 119 7.28 8.82 -14.66
N ILE A 120 7.25 9.71 -13.68
CA ILE A 120 7.25 9.35 -12.25
C ILE A 120 6.03 8.48 -11.95
N TYR A 121 4.84 8.91 -12.37
CA TYR A 121 3.61 8.16 -12.20
C TYR A 121 3.69 6.74 -12.78
N ARG A 122 4.22 6.60 -14.01
CA ARG A 122 4.41 5.28 -14.65
C ARG A 122 5.36 4.38 -13.86
N ASN A 123 6.49 4.91 -13.40
CA ASN A 123 7.46 4.16 -12.60
C ASN A 123 6.86 3.69 -11.27
N LEU A 124 6.14 4.57 -10.57
CA LEU A 124 5.42 4.23 -9.34
C LEU A 124 4.33 3.17 -9.58
N ASN A 125 3.62 3.25 -10.70
CA ASN A 125 2.61 2.26 -11.06
C ASN A 125 3.23 0.88 -11.31
N VAL A 126 4.38 0.81 -11.99
CA VAL A 126 5.13 -0.45 -12.17
C VAL A 126 5.54 -1.04 -10.82
N GLN A 127 6.04 -0.22 -9.89
CA GLN A 127 6.39 -0.68 -8.54
C GLN A 127 5.16 -1.24 -7.80
N TYR A 128 4.03 -0.53 -7.88
CA TYR A 128 2.77 -0.97 -7.30
C TYR A 128 2.29 -2.31 -7.89
N ILE A 129 2.32 -2.45 -9.22
CA ILE A 129 1.93 -3.70 -9.89
C ILE A 129 2.83 -4.85 -9.42
N ASN A 130 4.16 -4.65 -9.37
CA ASN A 130 5.10 -5.66 -8.90
C ASN A 130 4.83 -6.08 -7.45
N GLN A 131 4.51 -5.12 -6.57
CA GLN A 131 4.13 -5.41 -5.20
C GLN A 131 2.85 -6.25 -5.13
N CYS A 132 1.86 -5.96 -5.98
CA CYS A 132 0.61 -6.73 -6.04
C CYS A 132 0.80 -8.18 -6.52
N GLN A 133 1.91 -8.50 -7.22
CA GLN A 133 2.22 -9.86 -7.69
C GLN A 133 2.75 -10.79 -6.57
N LEU A 134 3.20 -10.24 -5.46
CA LEU A 134 3.78 -11.06 -4.38
C LEU A 134 2.78 -12.09 -3.84
N ARG A 135 1.56 -11.68 -3.56
CA ARG A 135 0.56 -12.61 -3.00
C ARG A 135 0.18 -13.74 -3.97
N PRO A 136 -0.18 -13.48 -5.24
CA PRO A 136 -0.40 -14.54 -6.22
C PRO A 136 0.77 -15.55 -6.25
N PHE A 137 2.00 -15.06 -6.34
CA PHE A 137 3.20 -15.89 -6.31
C PHE A 137 3.30 -16.76 -5.04
N LEU A 138 3.02 -16.17 -3.86
CA LEU A 138 3.00 -16.93 -2.61
C LEU A 138 1.90 -17.99 -2.59
N LEU A 139 0.74 -17.73 -3.21
CA LEU A 139 -0.36 -18.70 -3.24
C LEU A 139 -0.07 -19.91 -4.12
N GLU A 140 0.76 -19.77 -5.15
CA GLU A 140 1.21 -20.87 -6.02
C GLU A 140 2.20 -21.81 -5.34
N GLU A 141 2.89 -21.34 -4.31
CA GLU A 141 3.85 -22.15 -3.55
C GLU A 141 3.14 -23.31 -2.85
N LYS A 142 3.63 -24.52 -3.03
CA LYS A 142 3.02 -25.73 -2.46
C LYS A 142 3.33 -25.89 -0.96
N SER A 143 4.53 -25.52 -0.55
CA SER A 143 4.97 -25.64 0.85
C SER A 143 4.46 -24.45 1.68
N THR A 144 3.67 -24.76 2.70
CA THR A 144 3.21 -23.76 3.67
C THR A 144 4.39 -23.11 4.40
N GLU A 145 5.43 -23.85 4.67
CA GLU A 145 6.64 -23.36 5.32
C GLU A 145 7.34 -22.31 4.47
N VAL A 146 7.54 -22.62 3.19
CA VAL A 146 8.16 -21.68 2.24
C VAL A 146 7.29 -20.44 2.06
N LYS A 147 5.95 -20.55 2.00
CA LYS A 147 5.05 -19.38 1.99
C LYS A 147 5.31 -18.46 3.17
N ILE A 148 5.37 -19.04 4.37
CA ILE A 148 5.57 -18.27 5.60
C ILE A 148 6.96 -17.63 5.59
N GLN A 149 8.01 -18.36 5.26
CA GLN A 149 9.37 -17.82 5.21
C GLN A 149 9.50 -16.65 4.24
N ARG A 150 8.94 -16.77 3.03
CA ARG A 150 8.96 -15.70 2.03
C ARG A 150 8.15 -14.49 2.48
N PHE A 151 6.98 -14.69 3.09
CA PHE A 151 6.20 -13.61 3.69
C PHE A 151 7.01 -12.87 4.76
N TYR A 152 7.68 -13.60 5.64
CA TYR A 152 8.52 -13.01 6.69
C TYR A 152 9.71 -12.25 6.12
N ALA A 153 10.35 -12.76 5.08
CA ALA A 153 11.45 -12.07 4.43
C ALA A 153 11.00 -10.71 3.86
N GLU A 154 9.84 -10.67 3.21
CA GLU A 154 9.30 -9.45 2.59
C GLU A 154 8.77 -8.44 3.61
N TYR A 155 8.01 -8.93 4.60
CA TYR A 155 7.34 -8.08 5.58
C TYR A 155 8.03 -8.06 6.95
N LYS A 156 9.33 -8.37 7.03
CA LYS A 156 10.08 -8.53 8.30
C LYS A 156 9.84 -7.38 9.29
N ALA A 157 9.91 -6.14 8.83
CA ALA A 157 9.72 -4.96 9.66
C ALA A 157 8.28 -4.81 10.20
N ASN A 158 7.30 -5.42 9.53
CA ASN A 158 5.87 -5.24 9.80
C ASN A 158 5.25 -6.41 10.55
N VAL A 159 5.88 -7.58 10.50
CA VAL A 159 5.37 -8.77 11.18
C VAL A 159 4.98 -8.52 12.64
N PRO A 160 5.75 -7.75 13.45
CA PRO A 160 5.35 -7.43 14.82
C PRO A 160 4.05 -6.62 14.93
N LEU A 161 3.69 -5.88 13.88
CA LEU A 161 2.51 -5.02 13.82
C LEU A 161 1.27 -5.76 13.27
N LEU A 162 1.45 -6.94 12.69
CA LEU A 162 0.39 -7.70 12.04
C LEU A 162 -0.20 -8.76 12.97
N PRO A 163 -1.54 -8.77 13.16
CA PRO A 163 -2.20 -9.88 13.83
C PRO A 163 -1.95 -11.21 13.10
N LYS A 164 -1.69 -12.27 13.83
CA LYS A 164 -1.46 -13.63 13.26
C LYS A 164 -2.61 -14.06 12.32
N LYS A 165 -3.85 -13.65 12.63
CA LYS A 165 -5.03 -13.94 11.80
C LYS A 165 -4.96 -13.26 10.42
N ASP A 166 -4.36 -12.06 10.37
CA ASP A 166 -4.24 -11.32 9.13
C ASP A 166 -3.16 -11.93 8.23
N ILE A 167 -2.05 -12.38 8.83
CA ILE A 167 -1.00 -13.13 8.11
C ILE A 167 -1.57 -14.44 7.55
N ALA A 168 -2.29 -15.22 8.37
CA ALA A 168 -2.91 -16.46 7.93
C ALA A 168 -3.94 -16.23 6.80
N ASN A 169 -4.74 -15.14 6.88
CA ASN A 169 -5.68 -14.74 5.85
C ASN A 169 -4.96 -14.38 4.53
N TYR A 170 -3.90 -13.57 4.60
CA TYR A 170 -3.11 -13.16 3.44
C TYR A 170 -2.49 -14.37 2.71
N LEU A 171 -1.95 -15.32 3.49
CA LEU A 171 -1.33 -16.55 2.96
C LEU A 171 -2.34 -17.63 2.57
N ALA A 172 -3.64 -17.42 2.80
CA ALA A 172 -4.69 -18.43 2.65
C ALA A 172 -4.39 -19.74 3.40
N ILE A 173 -3.85 -19.62 4.61
CA ILE A 173 -3.52 -20.75 5.49
C ILE A 173 -4.58 -20.84 6.61
N ASN A 174 -4.93 -22.07 7.01
CA ASN A 174 -5.78 -22.27 8.18
C ASN A 174 -5.14 -21.64 9.42
N TYR A 175 -5.89 -20.81 10.15
CA TYR A 175 -5.38 -20.05 11.29
C TYR A 175 -4.81 -20.95 12.41
N ASN A 176 -5.50 -22.03 12.76
CA ASN A 176 -5.04 -22.94 13.81
C ASN A 176 -3.75 -23.65 13.42
N TYR A 177 -3.64 -24.05 12.15
CA TYR A 177 -2.39 -24.62 11.62
C TYR A 177 -1.26 -23.58 11.67
N PHE A 178 -1.52 -22.36 11.22
CA PHE A 178 -0.55 -21.26 11.27
C PHE A 178 -0.04 -21.02 12.68
N VAL A 179 -0.94 -20.86 13.67
CA VAL A 179 -0.58 -20.58 15.06
C VAL A 179 0.25 -21.71 15.68
N ARG A 180 -0.11 -22.98 15.43
CA ARG A 180 0.66 -24.14 15.97
C ARG A 180 2.09 -24.21 15.43
N ASN A 181 2.31 -23.75 14.22
CA ASN A 181 3.63 -23.82 13.57
C ASN A 181 4.38 -22.48 13.59
N TYR A 182 3.74 -21.41 14.06
CA TYR A 182 4.28 -20.06 14.06
C TYR A 182 5.67 -19.95 14.69
N GLN A 183 5.88 -20.60 15.83
CA GLN A 183 7.17 -20.56 16.56
C GLN A 183 8.33 -21.24 15.82
N LYS A 184 8.04 -22.11 14.85
CA LYS A 184 9.08 -22.77 14.04
C LYS A 184 9.68 -21.84 12.97
N PHE A 185 9.05 -20.69 12.72
CA PHE A 185 9.41 -19.76 11.62
C PHE A 185 9.96 -18.43 12.14
N LEU A 186 10.04 -18.26 13.45
CA LEU A 186 10.69 -17.15 14.13
C LEU A 186 12.14 -17.50 14.47
#